data_37a94ccb3308edf62a30574065c4d505
#
_entry.id   37a94ccb3308edf62a30574065c4d505
#
_cell.length_a   1.000
_cell.length_b   1.000
_cell.length_c   1.000
_cell.angle_alpha   90.00
_cell.angle_beta   90.00
_cell.angle_gamma   90.00
#
_symmetry.space_group_name_H-M   'P 1'
#
loop_
_entity.id
_entity.type
_entity.pdbx_description
1 polymer ?
#
loop_
_entity_poly.entity_id
_entity_poly.type
_entity_poly.pdbx_seq_one_letter_code
_entity_poly.pdbx_strand_id
1 'polypeptide(L)'
;FNEINGGTTPLGNLLSLGTVKGYEGKITEIPDDPKVRFQALHHQFVASAKAVKLAHEKYPEYLIGDMNVFMTKYPFTCNPEDVLATQKEMRIMNWFCSDVQVRGEYPAYMERYFEENNIHVKMEPGDEEILREGCVDFYTLSYYMSSCVSKGPNGEQTDGNLIAGLKNPYLKASDWGWQIDPQGLHYSLNEIYDRYQIPVMVVENGLGAYDKLEEDGSIQ
;
A
#
# COMPACT_ATOMS: atom_id res chain seq x y z
N PHE A 1 -0.53 -12.65 0.25
CA PHE A 1 -1.42 -11.68 0.93
C PHE A 1 -1.88 -10.63 -0.07
N ASN A 2 -3.18 -10.36 -0.09
CA ASN A 2 -3.73 -9.28 -0.90
C ASN A 2 -3.48 -7.93 -0.22
N GLU A 3 -2.95 -6.95 -0.98
CA GLU A 3 -2.72 -5.58 -0.51
C GLU A 3 -2.06 -5.50 0.88
N ILE A 4 -0.96 -6.24 1.07
CA ILE A 4 -0.26 -6.39 2.36
C ILE A 4 0.07 -5.02 2.99
N ASN A 5 0.33 -4.00 2.16
CA ASN A 5 0.64 -2.67 2.63
C ASN A 5 -0.56 -1.92 3.25
N GLY A 6 -1.79 -2.43 3.12
CA GLY A 6 -2.92 -2.01 3.95
C GLY A 6 -2.62 -2.14 5.45
N GLY A 7 -1.75 -3.09 5.83
CA GLY A 7 -1.25 -3.27 7.20
C GLY A 7 -0.45 -2.07 7.75
N THR A 8 -0.03 -1.13 6.92
CA THR A 8 0.60 0.12 7.39
C THR A 8 -0.41 1.15 7.92
N THR A 9 -1.70 0.90 7.76
CA THR A 9 -2.80 1.78 8.17
C THR A 9 -3.69 1.11 9.23
N PRO A 10 -4.48 1.87 10.01
CA PRO A 10 -5.47 1.31 10.95
C PRO A 10 -6.46 0.34 10.30
N LEU A 11 -6.77 0.53 9.02
CA LEU A 11 -7.65 -0.35 8.25
C LEU A 11 -7.14 -1.79 8.21
N GLY A 12 -5.83 -1.98 8.15
CA GLY A 12 -5.18 -3.30 8.17
C GLY A 12 -5.50 -4.10 9.43
N ASN A 13 -5.74 -3.46 10.56
CA ASN A 13 -6.14 -4.13 11.81
C ASN A 13 -7.40 -4.98 11.64
N LEU A 14 -8.34 -4.51 10.81
CA LEU A 14 -9.61 -5.18 10.54
C LEU A 14 -9.51 -6.12 9.34
N LEU A 15 -8.91 -5.67 8.22
CA LEU A 15 -8.99 -6.39 6.94
C LEU A 15 -7.96 -7.51 6.79
N SER A 16 -6.74 -7.35 7.33
CA SER A 16 -5.64 -8.27 7.03
C SER A 16 -4.89 -8.79 8.27
N LEU A 17 -4.74 -7.99 9.31
CA LEU A 17 -3.92 -8.34 10.46
C LEU A 17 -4.69 -9.07 11.58
N GLY A 18 -6.02 -8.89 11.64
CA GLY A 18 -6.85 -9.51 12.68
C GLY A 18 -6.55 -9.05 14.10
N THR A 19 -5.99 -7.84 14.26
CA THR A 19 -5.61 -7.29 15.58
C THR A 19 -6.79 -6.69 16.35
N VAL A 20 -7.92 -6.50 15.68
CA VAL A 20 -9.18 -6.00 16.28
C VAL A 20 -10.22 -7.11 16.20
N LYS A 21 -10.72 -7.53 17.37
CA LYS A 21 -11.73 -8.60 17.44
C LYS A 21 -13.13 -8.02 17.65
N GLY A 22 -14.09 -8.46 16.82
CA GLY A 22 -15.51 -8.15 17.00
C GLY A 22 -15.83 -6.66 16.87
N TYR A 23 -15.07 -5.93 16.02
CA TYR A 23 -15.33 -4.53 15.75
C TYR A 23 -16.54 -4.37 14.82
N GLU A 24 -17.56 -3.63 15.26
CA GLU A 24 -18.80 -3.35 14.52
C GLU A 24 -18.98 -1.85 14.24
N GLY A 25 -17.95 -1.04 14.49
CA GLY A 25 -17.97 0.41 14.30
C GLY A 25 -17.67 0.84 12.86
N LYS A 26 -17.50 2.14 12.68
CA LYS A 26 -17.19 2.72 11.38
C LYS A 26 -15.74 2.44 10.98
N ILE A 27 -15.50 2.19 9.70
CA ILE A 27 -14.15 2.01 9.12
C ILE A 27 -13.18 3.15 9.48
N THR A 28 -13.70 4.37 9.62
CA THR A 28 -12.89 5.55 9.97
C THR A 28 -12.54 5.64 11.46
N GLU A 29 -13.08 4.77 12.29
CA GLU A 29 -12.95 4.78 13.75
C GLU A 29 -12.32 3.48 14.30
N ILE A 30 -11.64 2.71 13.43
CA ILE A 30 -10.99 1.45 13.82
C ILE A 30 -9.95 1.71 14.92
N PRO A 31 -10.04 1.01 16.06
CA PRO A 31 -9.02 1.10 17.10
C PRO A 31 -7.63 0.75 16.56
N ASP A 32 -6.63 1.54 16.91
CA ASP A 32 -5.26 1.33 16.43
C ASP A 32 -4.24 1.44 17.57
N ASP A 33 -3.41 0.42 17.67
CA ASP A 33 -2.13 0.47 18.37
C ASP A 33 -1.03 0.18 17.34
N PRO A 34 -0.30 1.20 16.89
CA PRO A 34 0.77 1.01 15.90
C PRO A 34 1.82 -0.03 16.30
N LYS A 35 2.07 -0.24 17.60
CA LYS A 35 3.02 -1.25 18.08
C LYS A 35 2.53 -2.66 17.78
N VAL A 36 1.25 -2.92 18.06
CA VAL A 36 0.61 -4.21 17.75
C VAL A 36 0.48 -4.39 16.25
N ARG A 37 0.08 -3.35 15.54
CA ARG A 37 -0.13 -3.39 14.09
C ARG A 37 1.15 -3.69 13.33
N PHE A 38 2.25 -2.98 13.58
CA PHE A 38 3.52 -3.23 12.90
C PHE A 38 4.17 -4.56 13.32
N GLN A 39 3.94 -5.04 14.55
CA GLN A 39 4.36 -6.38 14.93
C GLN A 39 3.58 -7.46 14.16
N ALA A 40 2.27 -7.29 14.00
CA ALA A 40 1.45 -8.22 13.22
C ALA A 40 1.83 -8.20 11.72
N LEU A 41 2.13 -7.01 11.17
CA LEU A 41 2.62 -6.85 9.80
C LEU A 41 3.98 -7.55 9.61
N HIS A 42 4.88 -7.47 10.60
CA HIS A 42 6.14 -8.21 10.58
C HIS A 42 5.90 -9.72 10.45
N HIS A 43 4.96 -10.27 11.21
CA HIS A 43 4.61 -11.69 11.09
C HIS A 43 4.07 -12.05 9.71
N GLN A 44 3.35 -11.14 9.04
CA GLN A 44 2.93 -11.34 7.65
C GLN A 44 4.11 -11.32 6.68
N PHE A 45 5.10 -10.44 6.88
CA PHE A 45 6.31 -10.45 6.06
C PHE A 45 7.06 -11.77 6.18
N VAL A 46 7.28 -12.25 7.40
CA VAL A 46 7.94 -13.54 7.64
C VAL A 46 7.14 -14.70 7.03
N ALA A 47 5.80 -14.69 7.16
CA ALA A 47 4.96 -15.71 6.54
C ALA A 47 5.00 -15.66 5.01
N SER A 48 4.98 -14.45 4.42
CA SER A 48 5.13 -14.25 2.98
C SER A 48 6.47 -14.78 2.48
N ALA A 49 7.56 -14.39 3.13
CA ALA A 49 8.90 -14.83 2.76
C ALA A 49 9.09 -16.35 2.87
N LYS A 50 8.56 -16.98 3.92
CA LYS A 50 8.55 -18.45 4.04
C LYS A 50 7.78 -19.12 2.92
N ALA A 51 6.66 -18.55 2.47
CA ALA A 51 5.88 -19.09 1.37
C ALA A 51 6.63 -18.99 0.04
N VAL A 52 7.27 -17.84 -0.24
CA VAL A 52 8.11 -17.63 -1.43
C VAL A 52 9.29 -18.61 -1.45
N LYS A 53 10.04 -18.67 -0.35
CA LYS A 53 11.16 -19.62 -0.21
C LYS A 53 10.73 -21.06 -0.47
N LEU A 54 9.63 -21.49 0.17
CA LEU A 54 9.11 -22.84 -0.01
C LEU A 54 8.68 -23.13 -1.46
N ALA A 55 8.11 -22.13 -2.14
CA ALA A 55 7.74 -22.24 -3.55
C ALA A 55 8.98 -22.43 -4.43
N HIS A 56 10.02 -21.61 -4.26
CA HIS A 56 11.27 -21.73 -5.01
C HIS A 56 12.00 -23.07 -4.75
N GLU A 57 11.96 -23.56 -3.52
CA GLU A 57 12.56 -24.87 -3.18
C GLU A 57 11.84 -26.06 -3.84
N LYS A 58 10.50 -25.99 -3.90
CA LYS A 58 9.69 -27.10 -4.44
C LYS A 58 9.39 -27.00 -5.91
N TYR A 59 9.29 -25.80 -6.43
CA TYR A 59 8.85 -25.47 -7.78
C TYR A 59 9.72 -24.35 -8.36
N PRO A 60 11.01 -24.59 -8.59
CA PRO A 60 11.96 -23.56 -9.01
C PRO A 60 11.63 -22.89 -10.35
N GLU A 61 10.73 -23.50 -11.12
CA GLU A 61 10.21 -22.94 -12.37
C GLU A 61 9.10 -21.91 -12.19
N TYR A 62 8.54 -21.75 -10.97
CA TYR A 62 7.48 -20.80 -10.71
C TYR A 62 8.04 -19.45 -10.28
N LEU A 63 7.45 -18.39 -10.83
CA LEU A 63 7.71 -17.03 -10.41
C LEU A 63 6.64 -16.62 -9.39
N ILE A 64 7.07 -16.05 -8.29
CA ILE A 64 6.20 -15.61 -7.19
C ILE A 64 6.23 -14.09 -7.10
N GLY A 65 5.06 -13.47 -7.16
CA GLY A 65 4.90 -12.02 -6.99
C GLY A 65 4.37 -11.64 -5.61
N ASP A 66 4.55 -10.39 -5.27
CA ASP A 66 3.84 -9.73 -4.17
C ASP A 66 2.46 -9.21 -4.63
N MET A 67 1.72 -8.57 -3.73
CA MET A 67 0.51 -7.83 -4.08
C MET A 67 0.35 -6.64 -3.14
N ASN A 68 0.50 -5.45 -3.70
CA ASN A 68 0.39 -4.18 -2.99
C ASN A 68 -0.66 -3.27 -3.64
N VAL A 69 -1.43 -2.51 -2.84
CA VAL A 69 -2.17 -1.38 -3.39
C VAL A 69 -1.22 -0.20 -3.58
N PHE A 70 -1.12 0.33 -4.78
CA PHE A 70 -0.28 1.50 -5.02
C PHE A 70 -1.10 2.78 -5.01
N MET A 71 -0.93 3.54 -3.95
CA MET A 71 -1.63 4.80 -3.73
C MET A 71 -0.71 5.97 -4.08
N THR A 72 -0.77 6.41 -5.34
CA THR A 72 0.00 7.57 -5.77
C THR A 72 -0.40 8.81 -4.98
N LYS A 73 0.59 9.44 -4.36
CA LYS A 73 0.42 10.67 -3.58
C LYS A 73 1.19 11.81 -4.26
N TYR A 74 0.52 12.93 -4.47
CA TYR A 74 1.14 14.15 -4.95
C TYR A 74 1.21 15.20 -3.84
N PRO A 75 2.25 16.05 -3.81
CA PRO A 75 2.21 17.23 -2.95
C PRO A 75 1.07 18.16 -3.42
N PHE A 76 0.24 18.62 -2.49
CA PHE A 76 -0.87 19.52 -2.81
C PHE A 76 -0.39 20.84 -3.41
N THR A 77 0.77 21.32 -2.94
CA THR A 77 1.47 22.47 -3.49
C THR A 77 2.95 22.17 -3.68
N CYS A 78 3.67 23.06 -4.36
CA CYS A 78 5.13 23.01 -4.45
C CYS A 78 5.85 23.49 -3.16
N ASN A 79 5.13 23.75 -2.05
CA ASN A 79 5.74 24.03 -0.77
C ASN A 79 6.62 22.84 -0.35
N PRO A 80 7.90 23.07 0.01
CA PRO A 80 8.79 22.00 0.48
C PRO A 80 8.22 21.16 1.63
N GLU A 81 7.38 21.73 2.50
CA GLU A 81 6.72 20.96 3.57
C GLU A 81 5.68 19.97 3.03
N ASP A 82 4.92 20.31 2.00
CA ASP A 82 4.00 19.40 1.32
C ASP A 82 4.75 18.29 0.60
N VAL A 83 5.87 18.63 -0.05
CA VAL A 83 6.75 17.67 -0.73
C VAL A 83 7.32 16.66 0.26
N LEU A 84 7.83 17.10 1.41
CA LEU A 84 8.37 16.23 2.45
C LEU A 84 7.28 15.36 3.10
N ALA A 85 6.09 15.91 3.33
CA ALA A 85 4.96 15.15 3.86
C ALA A 85 4.55 14.05 2.89
N THR A 86 4.45 14.37 1.60
CA THR A 86 4.16 13.40 0.52
C THR A 86 5.21 12.29 0.46
N GLN A 87 6.49 12.64 0.51
CA GLN A 87 7.57 11.65 0.54
C GLN A 87 7.44 10.71 1.73
N LYS A 88 7.10 11.24 2.93
CA LYS A 88 6.90 10.43 4.13
C LYS A 88 5.75 9.45 3.97
N GLU A 89 4.60 9.89 3.46
CA GLU A 89 3.45 9.01 3.21
C GLU A 89 3.76 7.94 2.16
N MET A 90 4.39 8.33 1.04
CA MET A 90 4.80 7.38 0.01
C MET A 90 5.73 6.29 0.56
N ARG A 91 6.67 6.65 1.44
CA ARG A 91 7.59 5.70 2.07
C ARG A 91 6.86 4.68 2.94
N ILE A 92 5.93 5.14 3.78
CA ILE A 92 5.23 4.26 4.73
C ILE A 92 4.20 3.41 3.98
N MET A 93 3.41 4.02 3.12
CA MET A 93 2.26 3.36 2.50
C MET A 93 2.62 2.49 1.32
N ASN A 94 3.49 2.99 0.41
CA ASN A 94 3.81 2.26 -0.81
C ASN A 94 5.14 1.52 -0.72
N TRP A 95 6.20 2.14 -0.17
CA TRP A 95 7.54 1.58 -0.29
C TRP A 95 7.93 0.62 0.83
N PHE A 96 7.40 0.74 2.04
CA PHE A 96 7.83 -0.09 3.15
C PHE A 96 7.61 -1.59 2.89
N CYS A 97 6.38 -1.98 2.61
CA CYS A 97 6.07 -3.39 2.35
C CYS A 97 6.76 -3.90 1.08
N SER A 98 6.79 -3.06 0.05
CA SER A 98 7.46 -3.37 -1.21
C SER A 98 8.97 -3.57 -1.03
N ASP A 99 9.65 -2.70 -0.28
CA ASP A 99 11.08 -2.86 0.02
C ASP A 99 11.37 -4.17 0.76
N VAL A 100 10.54 -4.51 1.74
CA VAL A 100 10.70 -5.77 2.49
C VAL A 100 10.48 -6.99 1.59
N GLN A 101 9.45 -6.99 0.75
CA GLN A 101 9.14 -8.14 -0.10
C GLN A 101 10.10 -8.31 -1.29
N VAL A 102 10.62 -7.20 -1.84
CA VAL A 102 11.51 -7.24 -3.01
C VAL A 102 12.98 -7.32 -2.62
N ARG A 103 13.38 -6.65 -1.52
CA ARG A 103 14.80 -6.57 -1.09
C ARG A 103 15.13 -7.45 0.10
N GLY A 104 14.13 -7.98 0.80
CA GLY A 104 14.30 -8.86 1.94
C GLY A 104 14.82 -8.18 3.20
N GLU A 105 14.67 -6.86 3.31
CA GLU A 105 15.16 -6.10 4.47
C GLU A 105 14.30 -4.88 4.77
N TYR A 106 14.35 -4.45 6.03
CA TYR A 106 13.70 -3.21 6.44
C TYR A 106 14.48 -2.01 5.93
N PRO A 107 13.83 -1.04 5.25
CA PRO A 107 14.51 0.16 4.79
C PRO A 107 14.84 1.11 5.95
N ALA A 108 16.01 1.75 5.89
CA ALA A 108 16.52 2.64 6.95
C ALA A 108 15.57 3.77 7.35
N TYR A 109 14.72 4.26 6.43
CA TYR A 109 13.73 5.29 6.78
C TYR A 109 12.64 4.78 7.74
N MET A 110 12.40 3.45 7.80
CA MET A 110 11.47 2.87 8.77
C MET A 110 12.08 2.74 10.16
N GLU A 111 13.37 2.53 10.30
CA GLU A 111 14.04 2.56 11.60
C GLU A 111 13.78 3.89 12.30
N ARG A 112 14.03 4.99 11.58
CA ARG A 112 13.76 6.33 12.10
C ARG A 112 12.26 6.55 12.41
N TYR A 113 11.37 6.10 11.52
CA TYR A 113 9.93 6.19 11.76
C TYR A 113 9.50 5.45 13.03
N PHE A 114 10.04 4.27 13.27
CA PHE A 114 9.76 3.47 14.46
C PHE A 114 10.30 4.14 15.72
N GLU A 115 11.50 4.67 15.68
CA GLU A 115 12.08 5.43 16.81
C GLU A 115 11.22 6.65 17.16
N GLU A 116 10.88 7.48 16.18
CA GLU A 116 10.05 8.69 16.36
C GLU A 116 8.66 8.37 16.93
N ASN A 117 8.11 7.19 16.67
CA ASN A 117 6.79 6.76 17.14
C ASN A 117 6.84 5.76 18.31
N ASN A 118 8.02 5.50 18.87
CA ASN A 118 8.24 4.53 19.95
C ASN A 118 7.64 3.14 19.64
N ILE A 119 7.87 2.68 18.41
CA ILE A 119 7.47 1.36 17.90
C ILE A 119 8.69 0.45 17.95
N HIS A 120 8.55 -0.71 18.59
CA HIS A 120 9.60 -1.71 18.66
C HIS A 120 9.07 -3.03 18.08
N VAL A 121 9.46 -3.31 16.85
CA VAL A 121 9.14 -4.59 16.19
C VAL A 121 10.13 -5.64 16.70
N LYS A 122 9.61 -6.66 17.34
CA LYS A 122 10.42 -7.80 17.77
C LYS A 122 10.62 -8.75 16.59
N MET A 123 11.86 -8.98 16.23
CA MET A 123 12.27 -10.02 15.28
C MET A 123 12.79 -11.24 16.05
N GLU A 124 12.36 -12.42 15.67
CA GLU A 124 12.91 -13.66 16.20
C GLU A 124 14.21 -14.04 15.49
N PRO A 125 15.10 -14.82 16.11
CA PRO A 125 16.31 -15.31 15.46
C PRO A 125 15.99 -16.04 14.14
N GLY A 126 16.58 -15.59 13.04
CA GLY A 126 16.36 -16.13 11.70
C GLY A 126 15.33 -15.37 10.84
N ASP A 127 14.57 -14.43 11.41
CA ASP A 127 13.58 -13.69 10.63
C ASP A 127 14.24 -12.87 9.50
N GLU A 128 15.36 -12.20 9.77
CA GLU A 128 16.09 -11.44 8.74
C GLU A 128 16.62 -12.33 7.60
N GLU A 129 17.09 -13.53 7.94
CA GLU A 129 17.55 -14.51 6.95
C GLU A 129 16.39 -14.98 6.07
N ILE A 130 15.25 -15.31 6.69
CA ILE A 130 14.04 -15.71 5.97
C ILE A 130 13.54 -14.60 5.04
N LEU A 131 13.55 -13.33 5.48
CA LEU A 131 13.15 -12.20 4.64
C LEU A 131 14.04 -12.11 3.39
N ARG A 132 15.38 -12.22 3.55
CA ARG A 132 16.34 -12.18 2.42
C ARG A 132 16.19 -13.35 1.44
N GLU A 133 15.88 -14.53 1.95
CA GLU A 133 15.70 -15.74 1.14
C GLU A 133 14.33 -15.84 0.45
N GLY A 134 13.36 -15.09 0.93
CA GLY A 134 11.97 -15.09 0.45
C GLY A 134 11.58 -13.85 -0.34
N CYS A 135 12.51 -13.26 -1.10
CA CYS A 135 12.22 -12.16 -2.01
C CYS A 135 11.38 -12.62 -3.21
N VAL A 136 10.48 -11.75 -3.65
CA VAL A 136 9.61 -12.01 -4.81
C VAL A 136 10.33 -11.81 -6.15
N ASP A 137 9.84 -12.47 -7.20
CA ASP A 137 10.44 -12.42 -8.56
C ASP A 137 9.87 -11.27 -9.39
N PHE A 138 8.65 -10.83 -9.11
CA PHE A 138 7.99 -9.74 -9.82
C PHE A 138 7.07 -8.97 -8.88
N TYR A 139 6.81 -7.72 -9.23
CA TYR A 139 5.96 -6.81 -8.47
C TYR A 139 4.55 -6.80 -9.03
N THR A 140 3.53 -6.93 -8.17
CA THR A 140 2.15 -6.71 -8.59
C THR A 140 1.47 -5.61 -7.80
N LEU A 141 0.58 -4.88 -8.47
CA LEU A 141 -0.14 -3.79 -7.84
C LEU A 141 -1.62 -3.75 -8.23
N SER A 142 -2.43 -3.31 -7.25
CA SER A 142 -3.71 -2.68 -7.54
C SER A 142 -3.53 -1.17 -7.67
N TYR A 143 -4.21 -0.57 -8.66
CA TYR A 143 -4.24 0.86 -8.85
C TYR A 143 -5.65 1.32 -9.19
N TYR A 144 -6.20 2.21 -8.38
CA TYR A 144 -7.56 2.73 -8.57
C TYR A 144 -7.62 4.25 -8.67
N MET A 145 -6.82 4.96 -7.89
CA MET A 145 -6.87 6.41 -7.77
C MET A 145 -5.57 6.98 -7.19
N SER A 146 -5.43 8.28 -7.28
CA SER A 146 -4.41 9.06 -6.58
C SER A 146 -5.03 10.07 -5.63
N SER A 147 -4.21 10.69 -4.80
CA SER A 147 -4.63 11.80 -3.93
C SER A 147 -3.48 12.74 -3.65
N CYS A 148 -3.78 13.90 -3.05
CA CYS A 148 -2.75 14.84 -2.61
C CYS A 148 -2.52 14.78 -1.10
N VAL A 149 -1.35 15.28 -0.69
CA VAL A 149 -0.92 15.45 0.70
C VAL A 149 -0.55 16.91 0.93
N SER A 150 -1.03 17.49 2.02
CA SER A 150 -0.62 18.82 2.49
C SER A 150 -0.26 18.76 3.96
N LYS A 151 0.74 19.53 4.34
CA LYS A 151 1.10 19.77 5.75
C LYS A 151 0.17 20.79 6.41
N GLY A 152 -0.42 21.67 5.63
CA GLY A 152 -1.34 22.71 6.08
C GLY A 152 -2.82 22.30 6.07
N PRO A 153 -3.72 23.17 6.53
CA PRO A 153 -5.16 22.91 6.56
C PRO A 153 -5.84 23.07 5.19
N ASN A 154 -5.10 22.98 4.11
CA ASN A 154 -5.55 23.27 2.76
C ASN A 154 -6.12 22.03 2.07
N GLY A 155 -7.12 22.24 1.23
CA GLY A 155 -7.68 21.24 0.34
C GLY A 155 -8.93 20.53 0.87
N GLU A 156 -9.72 20.02 -0.07
CA GLU A 156 -10.87 19.17 0.21
C GLU A 156 -10.43 17.71 0.32
N GLN A 157 -11.07 16.97 1.23
CA GLN A 157 -10.86 15.52 1.33
C GLN A 157 -11.46 14.82 0.11
N THR A 158 -10.81 13.71 -0.31
CA THR A 158 -11.40 12.82 -1.30
C THR A 158 -12.63 12.13 -0.70
N ASP A 159 -13.67 12.01 -1.50
CA ASP A 159 -14.76 11.09 -1.22
C ASP A 159 -14.30 9.73 -1.71
N GLY A 160 -13.75 8.94 -0.88
CA GLY A 160 -13.28 7.60 -1.23
C GLY A 160 -13.56 6.68 -0.07
N ASN A 161 -13.81 5.42 -0.36
CA ASN A 161 -14.36 4.51 0.62
C ASN A 161 -13.37 4.04 1.69
N LEU A 162 -12.10 3.83 1.38
CA LEU A 162 -11.17 3.19 2.31
C LEU A 162 -9.91 4.00 2.61
N ILE A 163 -9.52 4.92 1.75
CA ILE A 163 -8.25 5.63 1.87
C ILE A 163 -8.49 7.13 1.70
N ALA A 164 -8.37 7.85 2.79
CA ALA A 164 -8.49 9.30 2.80
C ALA A 164 -7.27 9.99 2.15
N GLY A 165 -7.50 11.15 1.57
CA GLY A 165 -6.46 12.02 1.03
C GLY A 165 -7.09 13.32 0.56
N LEU A 166 -6.29 14.27 0.13
CA LEU A 166 -6.78 15.51 -0.43
C LEU A 166 -7.08 15.35 -1.93
N LYS A 167 -8.14 16.00 -2.39
CA LYS A 167 -8.47 16.07 -3.82
C LYS A 167 -7.35 16.78 -4.56
N ASN A 168 -6.94 16.20 -5.68
CA ASN A 168 -6.10 16.88 -6.65
C ASN A 168 -7.00 17.81 -7.51
N PRO A 169 -6.79 19.13 -7.51
CA PRO A 169 -7.67 20.08 -8.20
C PRO A 169 -7.67 19.94 -9.71
N TYR A 170 -6.73 19.18 -10.28
CA TYR A 170 -6.60 18.98 -11.71
C TYR A 170 -7.29 17.71 -12.21
N LEU A 171 -7.83 16.87 -11.31
CA LEU A 171 -8.43 15.59 -11.66
C LEU A 171 -9.94 15.60 -11.47
N LYS A 172 -10.63 14.91 -12.36
CA LYS A 172 -12.05 14.59 -12.19
C LYS A 172 -12.19 13.39 -11.26
N ALA A 173 -13.36 13.26 -10.64
CA ALA A 173 -13.71 12.09 -9.86
C ALA A 173 -14.82 11.29 -10.54
N SER A 174 -14.87 9.99 -10.26
CA SER A 174 -15.97 9.10 -10.61
C SER A 174 -17.17 9.33 -9.70
N ASP A 175 -18.26 8.57 -9.90
CA ASP A 175 -19.49 8.64 -9.09
C ASP A 175 -19.26 8.33 -7.60
N TRP A 176 -18.24 7.52 -7.29
CA TRP A 176 -17.87 7.19 -5.91
C TRP A 176 -16.88 8.21 -5.31
N GLY A 177 -16.52 9.26 -6.04
CA GLY A 177 -15.54 10.26 -5.61
C GLY A 177 -14.09 9.83 -5.82
N TRP A 178 -13.82 8.73 -6.52
CA TRP A 178 -12.47 8.29 -6.83
C TRP A 178 -11.88 9.14 -7.96
N GLN A 179 -10.70 9.69 -7.75
CA GLN A 179 -10.06 10.54 -8.75
C GLN A 179 -9.53 9.71 -9.92
N ILE A 180 -9.95 10.06 -11.12
CA ILE A 180 -9.57 9.39 -12.37
C ILE A 180 -8.20 9.89 -12.79
N ASP A 181 -7.18 9.05 -12.63
CA ASP A 181 -5.78 9.43 -12.85
C ASP A 181 -4.98 8.38 -13.61
N PRO A 182 -5.12 8.30 -14.94
CA PRO A 182 -4.30 7.40 -15.75
C PRO A 182 -2.81 7.80 -15.78
N GLN A 183 -2.49 9.09 -15.60
CA GLN A 183 -1.10 9.54 -15.50
C GLN A 183 -0.45 9.08 -14.19
N GLY A 184 -1.22 8.97 -13.12
CA GLY A 184 -0.76 8.41 -11.86
C GLY A 184 -0.37 6.95 -11.98
N LEU A 185 -1.09 6.16 -12.78
CA LEU A 185 -0.68 4.78 -13.08
C LEU A 185 0.65 4.75 -13.85
N HIS A 186 0.78 5.59 -14.88
CA HIS A 186 2.04 5.70 -15.64
C HIS A 186 3.21 6.09 -14.72
N TYR A 187 3.02 7.12 -13.89
CA TYR A 187 4.00 7.53 -12.89
C TYR A 187 4.38 6.38 -11.94
N SER A 188 3.39 5.67 -11.41
CA SER A 188 3.59 4.57 -10.48
C SER A 188 4.41 3.44 -11.09
N LEU A 189 4.12 3.06 -12.33
CA LEU A 189 4.86 2.01 -13.04
C LEU A 189 6.32 2.39 -13.25
N ASN A 190 6.61 3.65 -13.60
CA ASN A 190 7.98 4.14 -13.73
C ASN A 190 8.70 4.11 -12.37
N GLU A 191 8.09 4.65 -11.31
CA GLU A 191 8.68 4.68 -9.97
C GLU A 191 8.99 3.26 -9.44
N ILE A 192 8.08 2.31 -9.64
CA ILE A 192 8.26 0.93 -9.22
C ILE A 192 9.40 0.28 -10.01
N TYR A 193 9.39 0.43 -11.33
CA TYR A 193 10.40 -0.20 -12.18
C TYR A 193 11.79 0.41 -11.94
N ASP A 194 11.89 1.75 -11.87
CA ASP A 194 13.17 2.42 -11.59
C ASP A 194 13.75 2.03 -10.23
N ARG A 195 12.86 1.76 -9.25
CA ARG A 195 13.27 1.38 -7.90
C ARG A 195 13.76 -0.06 -7.80
N TYR A 196 13.10 -1.00 -8.49
CA TYR A 196 13.31 -2.44 -8.29
C TYR A 196 13.89 -3.16 -9.50
N GLN A 197 13.64 -2.69 -10.72
CA GLN A 197 14.08 -3.26 -11.99
C GLN A 197 13.72 -4.75 -12.16
N ILE A 198 12.56 -5.14 -11.64
CA ILE A 198 11.94 -6.45 -11.81
C ILE A 198 10.66 -6.30 -12.65
N PRO A 199 10.11 -7.38 -13.22
CA PRO A 199 8.83 -7.31 -13.94
C PRO A 199 7.72 -6.74 -13.07
N VAL A 200 6.82 -5.95 -13.67
CA VAL A 200 5.69 -5.31 -12.98
C VAL A 200 4.38 -5.72 -13.66
N MET A 201 3.37 -6.08 -12.87
CA MET A 201 2.04 -6.45 -13.37
C MET A 201 0.96 -5.68 -12.61
N VAL A 202 0.05 -5.03 -13.33
CA VAL A 202 -1.19 -4.50 -12.75
C VAL A 202 -2.18 -5.66 -12.66
N VAL A 203 -2.55 -6.06 -11.45
CA VAL A 203 -3.44 -7.20 -11.20
C VAL A 203 -4.85 -6.76 -10.82
N GLU A 204 -5.00 -5.53 -10.35
CA GLU A 204 -6.30 -4.92 -10.10
C GLU A 204 -6.32 -3.49 -10.62
N ASN A 205 -7.40 -3.14 -11.33
CA ASN A 205 -7.71 -1.79 -11.74
C ASN A 205 -9.23 -1.67 -11.93
N GLY A 206 -9.77 -0.49 -11.76
CA GLY A 206 -11.21 -0.28 -11.93
C GLY A 206 -11.64 1.15 -11.67
N LEU A 207 -12.90 1.40 -11.92
CA LEU A 207 -13.56 2.68 -11.74
C LEU A 207 -14.70 2.52 -10.75
N GLY A 208 -14.73 3.32 -9.70
CA GLY A 208 -15.86 3.37 -8.76
C GLY A 208 -17.02 4.16 -9.35
N ALA A 209 -17.92 3.48 -10.06
CA ALA A 209 -19.07 4.07 -10.70
C ALA A 209 -20.35 3.28 -10.38
N TYR A 210 -21.51 3.93 -10.57
CA TYR A 210 -22.80 3.26 -10.47
C TYR A 210 -23.15 2.69 -11.85
N ASP A 211 -23.04 1.39 -11.97
CA ASP A 211 -23.38 0.68 -13.18
C ASP A 211 -24.89 0.77 -13.44
N LYS A 212 -25.26 1.06 -14.68
CA LYS A 212 -26.63 1.05 -15.15
C LYS A 212 -26.74 0.11 -16.33
N LEU A 213 -27.57 -0.92 -16.16
CA LEU A 213 -27.91 -1.83 -17.25
C LEU A 213 -28.89 -1.15 -18.19
N GLU A 214 -28.52 -0.96 -19.44
CA GLU A 214 -29.36 -0.39 -20.49
C GLU A 214 -30.27 -1.46 -21.12
N GLU A 215 -31.30 -1.03 -21.91
CA GLU A 215 -32.27 -1.94 -22.52
C GLU A 215 -31.63 -2.90 -23.55
N ASP A 216 -30.52 -2.53 -24.14
CA ASP A 216 -29.78 -3.35 -25.09
C ASP A 216 -28.78 -4.33 -24.41
N GLY A 217 -28.74 -4.35 -23.09
CA GLY A 217 -27.86 -5.20 -22.29
C GLY A 217 -26.44 -4.65 -22.09
N SER A 218 -26.15 -3.45 -22.57
CA SER A 218 -24.88 -2.75 -22.28
C SER A 218 -24.89 -2.15 -20.87
N ILE A 219 -23.71 -1.83 -20.37
CA ILE A 219 -23.49 -1.11 -19.10
C ILE A 219 -22.81 0.21 -19.43
N GLN A 220 -23.38 1.31 -18.93
CA GLN A 220 -22.79 2.65 -19.02
C GLN A 220 -22.00 2.99 -17.77
#